data_a2035249bd2d94447c2f4f6c4813c1f1
#
_entry.id   a2035249bd2d94447c2f4f6c4813c1f1
#
_cell.length_a   1.000
_cell.length_b   1.000
_cell.length_c   1.000
_cell.angle_alpha   90.00
_cell.angle_beta   90.00
_cell.angle_gamma   90.00
#
_symmetry.space_group_name_H-M   'P 1'
#
loop_
_entity.id
_entity.type
_entity.pdbx_description
1 polymer ?
#
loop_
_entity_poly.entity_id
_entity_poly.type
_entity_poly.pdbx_seq_one_letter_code
_entity_poly.pdbx_strand_id
1 'polypeptide(L)'
;MTRNLQFLLLFLLLNFSAFAQGDASRYQVVYKGAKGPGLGKNIVFVATDHEYRSEESLPALARIMAKRYGFTCTVIWGLDDAGNILPGSSNLKGLEVLDRADLLVIFMRFAHFEDQQMQHMDKYIKRGGPIVAFRTSTHAFEIKNDPKWEHYTWNYKGDKTSWKDGFGEVVLGETWVSHYGTNHKQSSKLIIEQSEAVHPIMTGVKDVWVQSGGYTAEPKGTVLARGQVLNGMTATSAPDPTKELLPVAWIKEYQVESGQKGRSFTTTHGASEDLLNEGFRRMAVNAMFWGLGMEKSIKPTNNIAFVGPYKPTTFNFNGYKANVKPADLAGFDSLIMPGEIVKK
;
A
#
# COMPACT_ATOMS: atom_id res chain seq x y z
N MET A 1 41.08 -29.19 -21.93
CA MET A 1 39.64 -29.48 -21.78
C MET A 1 38.92 -28.62 -20.72
N THR A 2 39.61 -27.84 -19.91
CA THR A 2 39.01 -27.08 -18.76
C THR A 2 38.45 -25.69 -19.11
N ARG A 3 38.86 -25.07 -20.24
CA ARG A 3 38.46 -23.68 -20.60
C ARG A 3 37.07 -23.61 -21.20
N ASN A 4 36.58 -24.62 -21.88
CA ASN A 4 35.24 -24.66 -22.49
C ASN A 4 34.14 -24.96 -21.47
N LEU A 5 34.45 -25.59 -20.35
CA LEU A 5 33.47 -25.88 -19.29
C LEU A 5 33.07 -24.61 -18.48
N GLN A 6 34.03 -23.69 -18.29
CA GLN A 6 33.74 -22.40 -17.58
C GLN A 6 32.85 -21.47 -18.41
N PHE A 7 32.99 -21.46 -19.72
CA PHE A 7 32.10 -20.68 -20.60
C PHE A 7 30.68 -21.23 -20.64
N LEU A 8 30.53 -22.55 -20.56
CA LEU A 8 29.21 -23.20 -20.54
C LEU A 8 28.43 -22.95 -19.21
N LEU A 9 29.13 -22.92 -18.07
CA LEU A 9 28.53 -22.58 -16.77
C LEU A 9 28.10 -21.09 -16.70
N LEU A 10 28.89 -20.20 -17.29
CA LEU A 10 28.53 -18.76 -17.30
C LEU A 10 27.29 -18.49 -18.17
N PHE A 11 27.17 -19.22 -19.30
CA PHE A 11 25.98 -19.10 -20.17
C PHE A 11 24.71 -19.70 -19.54
N LEU A 12 24.80 -20.76 -18.75
CA LEU A 12 23.68 -21.34 -18.00
C LEU A 12 23.19 -20.42 -16.88
N LEU A 13 24.09 -19.72 -16.18
CA LEU A 13 23.72 -18.77 -15.12
C LEU A 13 23.02 -17.52 -15.67
N LEU A 14 23.42 -17.04 -16.85
CA LEU A 14 22.78 -15.90 -17.51
C LEU A 14 21.37 -16.24 -18.02
N ASN A 15 21.13 -17.47 -18.47
CA ASN A 15 19.80 -17.89 -18.92
C ASN A 15 18.81 -18.09 -17.75
N PHE A 16 19.27 -18.54 -16.59
CA PHE A 16 18.38 -18.68 -15.41
C PHE A 16 17.88 -17.33 -14.90
N SER A 17 18.71 -16.29 -14.95
CA SER A 17 18.30 -14.93 -14.55
C SER A 17 17.29 -14.32 -15.52
N ALA A 18 17.36 -14.62 -16.81
CA ALA A 18 16.43 -14.10 -17.82
C ALA A 18 15.02 -14.73 -17.72
N PHE A 19 14.93 -16.01 -17.38
CA PHE A 19 13.62 -16.66 -17.20
C PHE A 19 12.88 -16.16 -15.96
N ALA A 20 13.56 -15.98 -14.83
CA ALA A 20 12.95 -15.43 -13.62
C ALA A 20 12.47 -13.99 -13.81
N GLN A 21 13.25 -13.16 -14.52
CA GLN A 21 12.89 -11.77 -14.78
C GLN A 21 11.73 -11.63 -15.77
N GLY A 22 11.58 -12.57 -16.72
CA GLY A 22 10.48 -12.61 -17.69
C GLY A 22 9.13 -12.95 -17.04
N ASP A 23 9.11 -13.85 -16.06
CA ASP A 23 7.87 -14.23 -15.37
C ASP A 23 7.38 -13.14 -14.41
N ALA A 24 8.28 -12.52 -13.62
CA ALA A 24 7.92 -11.44 -12.71
C ALA A 24 7.39 -10.19 -13.45
N SER A 25 7.90 -9.89 -14.65
CA SER A 25 7.50 -8.71 -15.42
C SER A 25 6.03 -8.68 -15.81
N ARG A 26 5.36 -9.82 -15.89
CA ARG A 26 3.92 -9.87 -16.16
C ARG A 26 3.06 -9.44 -14.98
N TYR A 27 3.61 -9.43 -13.75
CA TYR A 27 2.92 -9.07 -12.52
C TYR A 27 3.15 -7.64 -12.07
N GLN A 28 4.05 -6.91 -12.72
CA GLN A 28 4.52 -5.61 -12.24
C GLN A 28 4.75 -4.60 -13.34
N VAL A 29 4.74 -3.32 -12.93
CA VAL A 29 5.22 -2.20 -13.74
C VAL A 29 6.24 -1.40 -12.94
N VAL A 30 7.29 -0.93 -13.60
CA VAL A 30 8.31 -0.06 -13.02
C VAL A 30 8.21 1.34 -13.60
N TYR A 31 7.91 2.31 -12.73
CA TYR A 31 8.01 3.73 -13.05
C TYR A 31 9.36 4.26 -12.57
N LYS A 32 10.22 4.63 -13.51
CA LYS A 32 11.58 5.10 -13.20
C LYS A 32 11.66 6.62 -13.30
N GLY A 33 11.94 7.27 -12.18
CA GLY A 33 12.19 8.71 -12.15
C GLY A 33 13.58 9.08 -12.66
N ALA A 34 13.71 10.29 -13.19
CA ALA A 34 14.94 10.77 -13.81
C ALA A 34 15.69 11.80 -12.97
N LYS A 35 15.00 12.49 -12.05
CA LYS A 35 15.59 13.55 -11.21
C LYS A 35 14.79 13.75 -9.92
N GLY A 36 15.47 14.16 -8.89
CA GLY A 36 14.84 14.48 -7.60
C GLY A 36 15.56 13.82 -6.41
N PRO A 37 15.09 14.07 -5.19
CA PRO A 37 15.73 13.57 -3.97
C PRO A 37 15.66 12.04 -3.81
N GLY A 38 14.81 11.38 -4.60
CA GLY A 38 14.60 9.93 -4.57
C GLY A 38 15.49 9.13 -5.53
N LEU A 39 16.43 9.79 -6.24
CA LEU A 39 17.35 9.07 -7.13
C LEU A 39 18.12 7.97 -6.39
N GLY A 40 18.14 6.78 -6.96
CA GLY A 40 18.80 5.61 -6.38
C GLY A 40 17.98 4.87 -5.30
N LYS A 41 16.79 5.37 -4.94
CA LYS A 41 15.90 4.72 -3.97
C LYS A 41 14.73 4.01 -4.64
N ASN A 42 14.35 2.87 -4.05
CA ASN A 42 13.34 1.97 -4.59
C ASN A 42 12.13 1.91 -3.66
N ILE A 43 10.94 2.16 -4.21
CA ILE A 43 9.66 1.99 -3.52
C ILE A 43 8.90 0.85 -4.20
N VAL A 44 8.43 -0.11 -3.41
CA VAL A 44 7.60 -1.21 -3.89
C VAL A 44 6.17 -1.01 -3.41
N PHE A 45 5.22 -1.13 -4.31
CA PHE A 45 3.78 -1.02 -4.06
C PHE A 45 3.12 -2.36 -4.31
N VAL A 46 2.32 -2.85 -3.36
CA VAL A 46 1.58 -4.13 -3.50
C VAL A 46 0.09 -3.86 -3.37
N ALA A 47 -0.64 -4.12 -4.46
CA ALA A 47 -2.07 -3.84 -4.62
C ALA A 47 -2.85 -5.15 -4.74
N THR A 48 -3.46 -5.62 -3.64
CA THR A 48 -4.30 -6.83 -3.60
C THR A 48 -5.57 -6.63 -2.78
N ASP A 49 -6.02 -5.40 -2.56
CA ASP A 49 -7.35 -5.13 -2.01
C ASP A 49 -8.41 -5.42 -3.08
N HIS A 50 -9.59 -5.90 -2.68
CA HIS A 50 -10.66 -6.27 -3.60
C HIS A 50 -11.93 -5.39 -3.50
N GLU A 51 -11.89 -4.32 -2.72
CA GLU A 51 -13.03 -3.43 -2.53
C GLU A 51 -12.71 -1.96 -2.84
N TYR A 52 -11.56 -1.45 -2.36
CA TYR A 52 -11.25 -0.01 -2.32
C TYR A 52 -10.35 0.47 -3.45
N ARG A 53 -10.20 -0.30 -4.52
CA ARG A 53 -9.48 0.10 -5.74
C ARG A 53 -7.99 0.36 -5.52
N SER A 54 -7.32 -0.50 -4.76
CA SER A 54 -5.86 -0.43 -4.59
C SER A 54 -5.13 -0.47 -5.93
N GLU A 55 -5.68 -1.20 -6.90
CA GLU A 55 -5.17 -1.35 -8.26
C GLU A 55 -5.16 -0.04 -9.04
N GLU A 56 -5.96 0.96 -8.62
CA GLU A 56 -5.99 2.30 -9.21
C GLU A 56 -5.15 3.30 -8.41
N SER A 57 -5.25 3.28 -7.09
CA SER A 57 -4.61 4.27 -6.22
C SER A 57 -3.09 4.13 -6.16
N LEU A 58 -2.58 2.90 -6.04
CA LEU A 58 -1.15 2.68 -5.87
C LEU A 58 -0.32 3.04 -7.11
N PRO A 59 -0.71 2.70 -8.36
CA PRO A 59 0.02 3.19 -9.54
C PRO A 59 -0.03 4.72 -9.69
N ALA A 60 -1.12 5.39 -9.25
CA ALA A 60 -1.18 6.85 -9.27
C ALA A 60 -0.16 7.46 -8.31
N LEU A 61 -0.04 6.95 -7.08
CA LEU A 61 0.98 7.37 -6.11
C LEU A 61 2.40 7.04 -6.60
N ALA A 62 2.61 5.85 -7.17
CA ALA A 62 3.90 5.44 -7.72
C ALA A 62 4.39 6.39 -8.83
N ARG A 63 3.48 6.81 -9.73
CA ARG A 63 3.81 7.80 -10.78
C ARG A 63 4.20 9.16 -10.20
N ILE A 64 3.50 9.63 -9.14
CA ILE A 64 3.86 10.88 -8.46
C ILE A 64 5.27 10.76 -7.88
N MET A 65 5.56 9.71 -7.12
CA MET A 65 6.87 9.51 -6.49
C MET A 65 7.99 9.38 -7.53
N ALA A 66 7.76 8.64 -8.61
CA ALA A 66 8.75 8.48 -9.67
C ALA A 66 8.96 9.79 -10.44
N LYS A 67 7.93 10.32 -11.09
CA LYS A 67 8.06 11.44 -12.03
C LYS A 67 8.49 12.75 -11.36
N ARG A 68 7.94 13.02 -10.15
CA ARG A 68 8.17 14.30 -9.47
C ARG A 68 9.40 14.29 -8.57
N TYR A 69 9.75 13.11 -8.03
CA TYR A 69 10.76 13.01 -6.98
C TYR A 69 11.92 12.08 -7.31
N GLY A 70 11.90 11.39 -8.45
CA GLY A 70 13.05 10.64 -8.96
C GLY A 70 13.17 9.20 -8.43
N PHE A 71 12.20 8.69 -7.68
CA PHE A 71 12.24 7.31 -7.20
C PHE A 71 12.08 6.28 -8.33
N THR A 72 12.61 5.09 -8.11
CA THR A 72 12.20 3.90 -8.86
C THR A 72 11.05 3.25 -8.12
N CYS A 73 9.86 3.20 -8.74
CA CYS A 73 8.63 2.71 -8.13
C CYS A 73 8.16 1.46 -8.87
N THR A 74 8.16 0.31 -8.20
CA THR A 74 7.63 -0.96 -8.71
C THR A 74 6.25 -1.18 -8.14
N VAL A 75 5.24 -1.35 -8.99
CA VAL A 75 3.88 -1.71 -8.57
C VAL A 75 3.60 -3.15 -8.97
N ILE A 76 3.09 -3.94 -8.03
CA ILE A 76 2.80 -5.37 -8.18
C ILE A 76 1.33 -5.60 -7.88
N TRP A 77 0.67 -6.44 -8.69
CA TRP A 77 -0.74 -6.80 -8.53
C TRP A 77 -0.92 -8.33 -8.45
N GLY A 78 -2.01 -8.75 -7.79
CA GLY A 78 -2.56 -10.08 -7.97
C GLY A 78 -3.24 -10.20 -9.34
N LEU A 79 -3.04 -11.33 -10.02
CA LEU A 79 -3.56 -11.58 -11.37
C LEU A 79 -4.53 -12.76 -11.39
N ASP A 80 -5.39 -12.78 -12.42
CA ASP A 80 -6.09 -13.98 -12.86
C ASP A 80 -5.18 -14.88 -13.73
N ASP A 81 -5.70 -16.04 -14.14
CA ASP A 81 -4.95 -16.99 -14.97
C ASP A 81 -4.64 -16.44 -16.38
N ALA A 82 -5.45 -15.50 -16.87
CA ALA A 82 -5.24 -14.84 -18.15
C ALA A 82 -4.20 -13.70 -18.07
N GLY A 83 -3.72 -13.37 -16.85
CA GLY A 83 -2.75 -12.31 -16.60
C GLY A 83 -3.37 -10.93 -16.49
N ASN A 84 -4.68 -10.83 -16.27
CA ASN A 84 -5.34 -9.57 -15.98
C ASN A 84 -5.25 -9.26 -14.49
N ILE A 85 -5.21 -7.99 -14.14
CA ILE A 85 -5.26 -7.53 -12.75
C ILE A 85 -6.61 -7.94 -12.15
N LEU A 86 -6.56 -8.73 -11.09
CA LEU A 86 -7.71 -9.22 -10.34
C LEU A 86 -7.61 -8.75 -8.89
N PRO A 87 -8.41 -7.74 -8.50
CA PRO A 87 -8.46 -7.30 -7.11
C PRO A 87 -8.76 -8.44 -6.14
N GLY A 88 -8.01 -8.54 -5.04
CA GLY A 88 -8.12 -9.61 -4.04
C GLY A 88 -7.42 -10.91 -4.42
N SER A 89 -6.85 -11.03 -5.61
CA SER A 89 -6.08 -12.22 -5.96
C SER A 89 -4.77 -12.29 -5.19
N SER A 90 -4.48 -13.48 -4.65
CA SER A 90 -3.18 -13.80 -4.04
C SER A 90 -2.17 -14.34 -5.06
N ASN A 91 -2.57 -14.54 -6.31
CA ASN A 91 -1.66 -14.95 -7.38
C ASN A 91 -0.82 -13.75 -7.85
N LEU A 92 0.27 -13.52 -7.16
CA LEU A 92 1.27 -12.53 -7.55
C LEU A 92 2.67 -13.12 -7.45
N LYS A 93 3.60 -12.50 -8.17
CA LYS A 93 5.04 -12.82 -8.14
C LYS A 93 5.84 -11.53 -8.24
N GLY A 94 7.13 -11.62 -7.97
CA GLY A 94 8.03 -10.47 -8.11
C GLY A 94 8.36 -9.79 -6.80
N LEU A 95 7.96 -10.36 -5.63
CA LEU A 95 8.31 -9.79 -4.32
C LEU A 95 9.81 -9.86 -3.98
N GLU A 96 10.64 -10.55 -4.79
CA GLU A 96 12.10 -10.49 -4.68
C GLU A 96 12.65 -9.06 -4.79
N VAL A 97 11.92 -8.15 -5.39
CA VAL A 97 12.28 -6.72 -5.43
C VAL A 97 12.33 -6.08 -4.03
N LEU A 98 11.63 -6.66 -3.04
CA LEU A 98 11.67 -6.22 -1.64
C LEU A 98 13.06 -6.39 -1.02
N ASP A 99 13.89 -7.28 -1.54
CA ASP A 99 15.27 -7.45 -1.06
C ASP A 99 16.10 -6.16 -1.18
N ARG A 100 15.73 -5.28 -2.10
CA ARG A 100 16.39 -3.98 -2.38
C ARG A 100 15.48 -2.77 -2.19
N ALA A 101 14.26 -2.97 -1.67
CA ALA A 101 13.33 -1.87 -1.46
C ALA A 101 13.73 -1.00 -0.27
N ASP A 102 13.69 0.31 -0.42
CA ASP A 102 13.85 1.29 0.66
C ASP A 102 12.52 1.53 1.39
N LEU A 103 11.38 1.31 0.74
CA LEU A 103 10.04 1.47 1.28
C LEU A 103 9.08 0.47 0.65
N LEU A 104 8.19 -0.11 1.47
CA LEU A 104 7.04 -0.89 1.04
C LEU A 104 5.75 -0.10 1.28
N VAL A 105 4.94 0.02 0.24
CA VAL A 105 3.59 0.60 0.31
C VAL A 105 2.58 -0.51 0.02
N ILE A 106 1.68 -0.76 0.96
CA ILE A 106 0.71 -1.85 0.84
C ILE A 106 -0.73 -1.34 0.88
N PHE A 107 -1.54 -1.95 0.05
CA PHE A 107 -2.98 -1.86 0.11
C PHE A 107 -3.53 -3.25 -0.23
N MET A 108 -3.65 -4.07 0.80
CA MET A 108 -3.88 -5.51 0.71
C MET A 108 -5.08 -5.91 1.57
N ARG A 109 -5.72 -7.03 1.22
CA ARG A 109 -6.79 -7.62 2.03
C ARG A 109 -6.83 -9.13 1.86
N PHE A 110 -6.75 -9.86 2.98
CA PHE A 110 -6.90 -11.30 3.08
C PHE A 110 -6.00 -12.10 2.11
N ALA A 111 -4.80 -11.58 1.84
CA ALA A 111 -3.85 -12.23 0.95
C ALA A 111 -3.27 -13.51 1.57
N HIS A 112 -3.00 -14.49 0.69
CA HIS A 112 -2.26 -15.70 1.01
C HIS A 112 -1.29 -15.97 -0.15
N PHE A 113 -0.11 -15.40 -0.07
CA PHE A 113 0.90 -15.54 -1.13
C PHE A 113 1.59 -16.89 -1.06
N GLU A 114 2.13 -17.37 -2.19
CA GLU A 114 3.00 -18.55 -2.24
C GLU A 114 4.20 -18.40 -1.31
N ASP A 115 4.72 -19.52 -0.80
CA ASP A 115 5.81 -19.57 0.18
C ASP A 115 7.03 -18.72 -0.22
N GLN A 116 7.44 -18.76 -1.47
CA GLN A 116 8.57 -17.95 -1.95
C GLN A 116 8.31 -16.45 -1.82
N GLN A 117 7.09 -16.01 -2.11
CA GLN A 117 6.72 -14.59 -2.00
C GLN A 117 6.62 -14.16 -0.53
N MET A 118 6.07 -15.03 0.33
CA MET A 118 6.03 -14.78 1.78
C MET A 118 7.43 -14.71 2.40
N GLN A 119 8.40 -15.48 1.92
CA GLN A 119 9.81 -15.39 2.38
C GLN A 119 10.41 -13.99 2.13
N HIS A 120 10.16 -13.38 0.98
CA HIS A 120 10.62 -12.02 0.69
C HIS A 120 9.92 -10.98 1.57
N MET A 121 8.62 -11.15 1.82
CA MET A 121 7.85 -10.29 2.73
C MET A 121 8.39 -10.38 4.17
N ASP A 122 8.54 -11.59 4.69
CA ASP A 122 9.06 -11.85 6.05
C ASP A 122 10.48 -11.29 6.24
N LYS A 123 11.37 -11.52 5.27
CA LYS A 123 12.72 -10.97 5.27
C LYS A 123 12.71 -9.43 5.28
N TYR A 124 11.82 -8.80 4.50
CA TYR A 124 11.67 -7.35 4.48
C TYR A 124 11.24 -6.81 5.85
N ILE A 125 10.26 -7.45 6.48
CA ILE A 125 9.74 -7.06 7.80
C ILE A 125 10.80 -7.28 8.89
N LYS A 126 11.48 -8.44 8.89
CA LYS A 126 12.53 -8.76 9.88
C LYS A 126 13.74 -7.84 9.81
N ARG A 127 14.05 -7.30 8.65
CA ARG A 127 15.12 -6.28 8.54
C ARG A 127 14.69 -4.88 8.97
N GLY A 128 13.45 -4.69 9.46
CA GLY A 128 12.92 -3.40 9.86
C GLY A 128 12.57 -2.49 8.67
N GLY A 129 12.18 -3.06 7.54
CA GLY A 129 11.80 -2.31 6.34
C GLY A 129 10.61 -1.38 6.60
N PRO A 130 10.68 -0.06 6.27
CA PRO A 130 9.59 0.86 6.54
C PRO A 130 8.35 0.57 5.69
N ILE A 131 7.16 0.78 6.28
CA ILE A 131 5.88 0.44 5.64
C ILE A 131 4.93 1.64 5.66
N VAL A 132 4.26 1.88 4.52
CA VAL A 132 3.07 2.73 4.43
C VAL A 132 1.89 1.85 4.07
N ALA A 133 0.86 1.84 4.91
CA ALA A 133 -0.27 0.94 4.81
C ALA A 133 -1.59 1.69 4.69
N PHE A 134 -2.43 1.24 3.74
CA PHE A 134 -3.76 1.81 3.51
C PHE A 134 -4.85 0.82 3.90
N ARG A 135 -5.87 1.34 4.58
CA ARG A 135 -7.17 0.70 4.87
C ARG A 135 -7.09 -0.76 5.27
N THR A 136 -7.51 -1.61 4.34
CA THR A 136 -7.62 -3.06 4.50
C THR A 136 -6.30 -3.75 4.82
N SER A 137 -5.19 -3.03 4.76
CA SER A 137 -3.89 -3.58 5.17
C SER A 137 -3.82 -3.94 6.66
N THR A 138 -4.72 -3.42 7.51
CA THR A 138 -4.88 -3.88 8.90
C THR A 138 -5.32 -5.35 8.98
N HIS A 139 -5.91 -5.88 7.91
CA HIS A 139 -6.22 -7.30 7.71
C HIS A 139 -5.64 -7.79 6.38
N ALA A 140 -4.35 -7.46 6.15
CA ALA A 140 -3.66 -7.77 4.91
C ALA A 140 -3.63 -9.26 4.58
N PHE A 141 -3.52 -10.13 5.58
CA PHE A 141 -3.34 -11.55 5.40
C PHE A 141 -4.47 -12.38 6.02
N GLU A 142 -4.90 -13.41 5.31
CA GLU A 142 -5.73 -14.51 5.80
C GLU A 142 -5.14 -15.82 5.30
N ILE A 143 -4.16 -16.36 6.04
CA ILE A 143 -3.40 -17.54 5.69
C ILE A 143 -4.00 -18.74 6.42
N LYS A 144 -4.45 -19.75 5.68
CA LYS A 144 -5.07 -20.96 6.20
C LYS A 144 -4.29 -22.19 5.76
N ASN A 145 -4.20 -23.18 6.63
CA ASN A 145 -3.52 -24.46 6.36
C ASN A 145 -2.04 -24.31 5.97
N ASP A 146 -1.38 -23.28 6.48
CA ASP A 146 0.05 -23.05 6.31
C ASP A 146 0.68 -22.64 7.66
N PRO A 147 1.11 -23.65 8.47
CA PRO A 147 1.68 -23.41 9.80
C PRO A 147 2.93 -22.52 9.80
N LYS A 148 3.61 -22.42 8.67
CA LYS A 148 4.78 -21.56 8.52
C LYS A 148 4.42 -20.08 8.58
N TRP A 149 3.32 -19.69 7.94
CA TRP A 149 2.94 -18.29 7.74
C TRP A 149 1.61 -17.87 8.41
N GLU A 150 0.84 -18.79 8.98
CA GLU A 150 -0.48 -18.50 9.59
C GLU A 150 -0.45 -17.39 10.64
N HIS A 151 0.70 -17.18 11.30
CA HIS A 151 0.86 -16.13 12.31
C HIS A 151 0.75 -14.71 11.73
N TYR A 152 0.83 -14.53 10.41
CA TYR A 152 0.53 -13.26 9.73
C TYR A 152 -0.97 -12.94 9.65
N THR A 153 -1.83 -13.96 9.81
CA THR A 153 -3.29 -13.82 9.68
C THR A 153 -3.84 -12.77 10.63
N TRP A 154 -4.68 -11.90 10.13
CA TRP A 154 -5.22 -10.70 10.80
C TRP A 154 -5.85 -10.94 12.18
N ASN A 155 -6.33 -12.11 12.47
CA ASN A 155 -6.95 -12.50 13.74
C ASN A 155 -6.26 -13.71 14.38
N TYR A 156 -4.98 -13.86 14.18
CA TYR A 156 -4.21 -15.00 14.68
C TYR A 156 -4.28 -15.15 16.18
N LYS A 157 -4.56 -16.37 16.63
CA LYS A 157 -4.69 -16.76 18.06
C LYS A 157 -3.87 -18.01 18.41
N GLY A 158 -2.93 -18.40 17.53
CA GLY A 158 -2.11 -19.60 17.75
C GLY A 158 -0.95 -19.40 18.72
N ASP A 159 -0.03 -20.35 18.74
CA ASP A 159 1.02 -20.48 19.75
C ASP A 159 2.11 -19.41 19.71
N LYS A 160 2.31 -18.75 18.56
CA LYS A 160 3.23 -17.61 18.45
C LYS A 160 2.61 -16.37 19.11
N THR A 161 2.63 -16.28 20.42
CA THR A 161 1.98 -15.22 21.21
C THR A 161 2.46 -13.81 20.87
N SER A 162 3.72 -13.66 20.39
CA SER A 162 4.28 -12.39 19.90
C SER A 162 3.60 -11.91 18.61
N TRP A 163 2.84 -12.77 17.92
CA TRP A 163 2.08 -12.47 16.71
C TRP A 163 0.57 -12.48 16.94
N LYS A 164 0.13 -12.39 18.20
CA LYS A 164 -1.29 -12.31 18.49
C LYS A 164 -1.95 -11.18 17.69
N ASP A 165 -3.10 -11.48 17.08
CA ASP A 165 -3.84 -10.60 16.17
C ASP A 165 -3.07 -10.22 14.88
N GLY A 166 -1.97 -10.96 14.59
CA GLY A 166 -1.32 -11.02 13.29
C GLY A 166 -0.57 -9.77 12.86
N PHE A 167 -0.35 -9.68 11.56
CA PHE A 167 0.45 -8.63 10.94
C PHE A 167 -0.05 -7.22 11.24
N GLY A 168 -1.36 -7.00 11.18
CA GLY A 168 -1.95 -5.68 11.44
C GLY A 168 -1.57 -5.16 12.83
N GLU A 169 -1.82 -5.97 13.85
CA GLU A 169 -1.52 -5.63 15.24
C GLU A 169 -0.01 -5.46 15.49
N VAL A 170 0.79 -6.43 15.03
CA VAL A 170 2.22 -6.49 15.36
C VAL A 170 3.01 -5.44 14.60
N VAL A 171 2.77 -5.26 13.32
CA VAL A 171 3.57 -4.41 12.44
C VAL A 171 2.93 -3.03 12.24
N LEU A 172 1.61 -2.98 12.07
CA LEU A 172 0.90 -1.74 11.78
C LEU A 172 0.32 -1.05 13.02
N GLY A 173 0.17 -1.79 14.12
CA GLY A 173 -0.31 -1.26 15.40
C GLY A 173 -1.79 -1.49 15.66
N GLU A 174 -2.52 -2.03 14.71
CA GLU A 174 -3.93 -2.36 14.84
C GLU A 174 -4.32 -3.43 13.83
N THR A 175 -5.11 -4.40 14.26
CA THR A 175 -5.83 -5.29 13.36
C THR A 175 -7.23 -4.75 13.08
N TRP A 176 -7.88 -5.25 12.02
CA TRP A 176 -9.24 -4.84 11.70
C TRP A 176 -10.25 -5.33 12.74
N VAL A 177 -11.09 -4.42 13.21
CA VAL A 177 -12.18 -4.72 14.15
C VAL A 177 -13.54 -4.63 13.44
N SER A 178 -13.88 -3.46 12.91
CA SER A 178 -15.14 -3.23 12.21
C SER A 178 -15.09 -1.95 11.38
N HIS A 179 -16.02 -1.79 10.46
CA HIS A 179 -16.24 -0.51 9.80
C HIS A 179 -16.77 0.54 10.78
N TYR A 180 -16.37 1.79 10.57
CA TYR A 180 -16.87 2.93 11.31
C TYR A 180 -17.44 3.97 10.34
N GLY A 181 -18.74 4.15 10.40
CA GLY A 181 -19.55 4.79 9.36
C GLY A 181 -20.12 3.77 8.35
N THR A 182 -21.11 4.18 7.60
CA THR A 182 -21.78 3.34 6.59
C THR A 182 -21.27 3.70 5.21
N ASN A 183 -20.58 2.77 4.54
CA ASN A 183 -20.09 2.95 3.18
C ASN A 183 -21.19 3.43 2.24
N HIS A 184 -20.86 4.37 1.34
CA HIS A 184 -21.74 5.00 0.35
C HIS A 184 -22.91 5.83 0.94
N LYS A 185 -22.96 6.03 2.26
CA LYS A 185 -23.94 6.86 2.94
C LYS A 185 -23.30 7.91 3.84
N GLN A 186 -22.19 7.57 4.45
CA GLN A 186 -21.43 8.42 5.36
C GLN A 186 -20.00 8.54 4.86
N SER A 187 -19.53 9.76 4.77
CA SER A 187 -18.16 10.14 4.45
C SER A 187 -17.39 10.50 5.73
N SER A 188 -16.13 10.90 5.60
CA SER A 188 -15.31 11.25 6.75
C SER A 188 -14.49 12.52 6.50
N LYS A 189 -14.36 13.35 7.55
CA LYS A 189 -13.33 14.40 7.66
C LYS A 189 -12.21 13.93 8.54
N LEU A 190 -10.97 14.28 8.17
CA LEU A 190 -9.81 14.03 8.99
C LEU A 190 -9.54 15.25 9.87
N ILE A 191 -9.44 15.02 11.17
CA ILE A 191 -9.09 16.00 12.20
C ILE A 191 -7.70 15.69 12.71
N ILE A 192 -6.74 16.58 12.46
CA ILE A 192 -5.34 16.40 12.91
C ILE A 192 -5.30 16.53 14.43
N GLU A 193 -4.59 15.63 15.11
CA GLU A 193 -4.28 15.75 16.53
C GLU A 193 -3.44 17.01 16.77
N GLN A 194 -3.86 17.84 17.71
CA GLN A 194 -3.19 19.13 17.94
C GLN A 194 -1.72 18.95 18.37
N SER A 195 -1.43 17.94 19.19
CA SER A 195 -0.07 17.60 19.60
C SER A 195 0.83 17.18 18.44
N GLU A 196 0.24 16.64 17.37
CA GLU A 196 0.92 16.08 16.20
C GLU A 196 0.85 17.00 14.96
N ALA A 197 0.29 18.19 15.10
CA ALA A 197 0.14 19.14 13.98
C ALA A 197 1.48 19.55 13.34
N VAL A 198 2.57 19.46 14.08
CA VAL A 198 3.94 19.73 13.59
C VAL A 198 4.67 18.49 13.06
N HIS A 199 4.06 17.30 13.16
CA HIS A 199 4.66 16.07 12.67
C HIS A 199 4.90 16.15 11.15
N PRO A 200 6.06 15.71 10.62
CA PRO A 200 6.41 15.85 9.20
C PRO A 200 5.32 15.35 8.25
N ILE A 201 4.63 14.25 8.56
CA ILE A 201 3.55 13.70 7.74
C ILE A 201 2.41 14.72 7.59
N MET A 202 2.13 15.54 8.60
CA MET A 202 1.04 16.52 8.60
C MET A 202 1.41 17.85 7.95
N THR A 203 2.66 18.03 7.49
CA THR A 203 3.11 19.26 6.83
C THR A 203 2.27 19.61 5.60
N GLY A 204 1.55 20.72 5.66
CA GLY A 204 0.68 21.21 4.57
C GLY A 204 -0.59 20.37 4.33
N VAL A 205 -0.89 19.42 5.19
CA VAL A 205 -2.16 18.66 5.17
C VAL A 205 -3.27 19.54 5.73
N LYS A 206 -4.34 19.72 4.96
CA LYS A 206 -5.51 20.52 5.34
C LYS A 206 -6.72 20.09 4.54
N ASP A 207 -7.91 20.43 5.05
CA ASP A 207 -9.19 20.25 4.36
C ASP A 207 -9.40 18.81 3.84
N VAL A 208 -8.99 17.82 4.63
CA VAL A 208 -9.11 16.42 4.24
C VAL A 208 -10.54 15.96 4.44
N TRP A 209 -11.18 15.68 3.32
CA TRP A 209 -12.44 14.98 3.24
C TRP A 209 -12.28 13.78 2.31
N VAL A 210 -12.84 12.63 2.70
CA VAL A 210 -12.76 11.37 1.97
C VAL A 210 -14.13 10.72 1.90
N GLN A 211 -14.37 10.01 0.79
CA GLN A 211 -15.64 9.32 0.56
C GLN A 211 -15.72 8.02 1.38
N SER A 212 -14.60 7.41 1.68
CA SER A 212 -14.56 6.19 2.46
C SER A 212 -14.70 6.49 3.95
N GLY A 213 -15.46 5.66 4.68
CA GLY A 213 -15.46 5.65 6.14
C GLY A 213 -14.11 5.17 6.70
N GLY A 214 -13.93 5.26 8.02
CA GLY A 214 -12.81 4.66 8.72
C GLY A 214 -13.10 3.25 9.23
N TYR A 215 -12.24 2.78 10.13
CA TYR A 215 -12.44 1.58 10.93
C TYR A 215 -12.47 1.94 12.41
N THR A 216 -13.13 1.12 13.22
CA THR A 216 -12.92 1.14 14.66
C THR A 216 -11.47 0.75 14.92
N ALA A 217 -10.73 1.60 15.62
CA ALA A 217 -9.31 1.41 15.86
C ALA A 217 -8.86 2.06 17.18
N GLU A 218 -8.00 1.33 17.90
CA GLU A 218 -7.24 1.82 19.08
C GLU A 218 -5.77 1.44 18.92
N PRO A 219 -5.05 2.10 17.98
CA PRO A 219 -3.74 1.63 17.55
C PRO A 219 -2.68 1.76 18.64
N LYS A 220 -1.80 0.77 18.70
CA LYS A 220 -0.59 0.78 19.52
C LYS A 220 0.51 1.62 18.83
N GLY A 221 0.35 2.93 18.86
CA GLY A 221 1.27 3.87 18.22
C GLY A 221 0.85 5.31 18.46
N THR A 222 1.51 6.26 17.79
CA THR A 222 1.17 7.68 17.89
C THR A 222 0.07 8.01 16.88
N VAL A 223 -1.09 8.42 17.36
CA VAL A 223 -2.21 8.87 16.53
C VAL A 223 -1.90 10.26 15.99
N LEU A 224 -1.90 10.41 14.67
CA LEU A 224 -1.67 11.68 13.98
C LEU A 224 -2.97 12.41 13.65
N ALA A 225 -4.05 11.63 13.39
CA ALA A 225 -5.33 12.21 13.06
C ALA A 225 -6.49 11.27 13.37
N ARG A 226 -7.66 11.88 13.63
CA ARG A 226 -8.93 11.19 13.87
C ARG A 226 -9.91 11.45 12.73
N GLY A 227 -10.83 10.54 12.51
CA GLY A 227 -11.90 10.63 11.54
C GLY A 227 -13.19 11.09 12.19
N GLN A 228 -13.82 12.12 11.62
CA GLN A 228 -15.16 12.58 11.95
C GLN A 228 -16.13 12.03 10.91
N VAL A 229 -17.04 11.16 11.32
CA VAL A 229 -18.08 10.63 10.43
C VAL A 229 -19.08 11.75 10.09
N LEU A 230 -19.44 11.85 8.81
CA LEU A 230 -20.42 12.84 8.32
C LEU A 230 -21.70 12.12 7.86
N ASN A 231 -22.85 12.72 8.13
CA ASN A 231 -24.17 12.25 7.68
C ASN A 231 -24.43 12.65 6.22
N GLY A 232 -23.63 12.08 5.31
CA GLY A 232 -23.73 12.31 3.87
C GLY A 232 -22.39 12.16 3.15
N MET A 233 -22.43 12.28 1.83
CA MET A 233 -21.32 12.01 0.90
C MET A 233 -20.75 13.31 0.32
N THR A 234 -20.76 14.41 1.08
CA THR A 234 -20.16 15.68 0.67
C THR A 234 -19.29 16.26 1.78
N ALA A 235 -18.31 17.07 1.42
CA ALA A 235 -17.45 17.76 2.39
C ALA A 235 -18.20 18.73 3.32
N THR A 236 -19.41 19.14 2.95
CA THR A 236 -20.28 20.06 3.70
C THR A 236 -21.36 19.33 4.51
N SER A 237 -21.43 17.99 4.43
CA SER A 237 -22.36 17.20 5.23
C SER A 237 -22.10 17.43 6.72
N ALA A 238 -23.16 17.45 7.52
CA ALA A 238 -23.04 17.63 8.97
C ALA A 238 -22.36 16.42 9.63
N PRO A 239 -21.58 16.65 10.69
CA PRO A 239 -21.06 15.54 11.51
C PRO A 239 -22.22 14.69 12.08
N ASP A 240 -21.97 13.38 12.21
CA ASP A 240 -22.85 12.48 12.93
C ASP A 240 -22.64 12.67 14.45
N PRO A 241 -23.61 13.22 15.19
CA PRO A 241 -23.43 13.49 16.61
C PRO A 241 -23.39 12.24 17.49
N THR A 242 -23.73 11.07 16.94
CA THR A 242 -23.69 9.79 17.63
C THR A 242 -22.37 9.04 17.47
N LYS A 243 -21.47 9.60 16.65
CA LYS A 243 -20.17 9.01 16.33
C LYS A 243 -19.02 9.83 16.91
N GLU A 244 -18.25 9.24 17.80
CA GLU A 244 -17.04 9.85 18.33
C GLU A 244 -15.91 9.91 17.28
N LEU A 245 -14.86 10.66 17.58
CA LEU A 245 -13.68 10.74 16.74
C LEU A 245 -12.81 9.52 16.99
N LEU A 246 -12.62 8.65 15.98
CA LEU A 246 -11.71 7.49 16.09
C LEU A 246 -10.42 7.71 15.30
N PRO A 247 -9.31 7.09 15.73
CA PRO A 247 -8.04 7.13 15.01
C PRO A 247 -8.19 6.67 13.56
N VAL A 248 -7.67 7.46 12.61
CA VAL A 248 -7.69 7.10 11.17
C VAL A 248 -6.32 7.22 10.51
N ALA A 249 -5.35 7.82 11.19
CA ALA A 249 -3.96 7.87 10.74
C ALA A 249 -3.03 7.82 11.95
N TRP A 250 -2.04 6.93 11.91
CA TRP A 250 -1.08 6.76 13.00
C TRP A 250 0.27 6.26 12.50
N ILE A 251 1.27 6.36 13.36
CA ILE A 251 2.60 5.78 13.15
C ILE A 251 2.94 4.82 14.27
N LYS A 252 3.77 3.84 13.95
CA LYS A 252 4.30 2.88 14.91
C LYS A 252 5.76 2.54 14.61
N GLU A 253 6.56 2.41 15.64
CA GLU A 253 7.81 1.67 15.59
C GLU A 253 7.49 0.19 15.86
N TYR A 254 7.95 -0.71 15.00
CA TYR A 254 7.74 -2.14 15.16
C TYR A 254 9.06 -2.90 15.20
N GLN A 255 9.04 -4.06 15.82
CA GLN A 255 10.13 -5.03 15.80
C GLN A 255 9.52 -6.42 15.93
N VAL A 256 9.85 -7.31 15.01
CA VAL A 256 9.36 -8.68 15.01
C VAL A 256 10.49 -9.63 15.40
N GLU A 257 10.20 -10.52 16.36
CA GLU A 257 11.17 -11.50 16.86
C GLU A 257 12.53 -10.84 17.22
N SER A 258 13.64 -11.40 16.74
CA SER A 258 14.99 -10.85 16.88
C SER A 258 15.41 -9.90 15.74
N GLY A 259 14.45 -9.51 14.88
CA GLY A 259 14.72 -8.63 13.74
C GLY A 259 15.07 -7.20 14.13
N GLN A 260 15.31 -6.37 13.14
CA GLN A 260 15.61 -4.95 13.34
C GLN A 260 14.33 -4.13 13.57
N LYS A 261 14.48 -2.98 14.21
CA LYS A 261 13.39 -2.02 14.34
C LYS A 261 13.06 -1.40 12.98
N GLY A 262 11.77 -1.36 12.68
CA GLY A 262 11.19 -0.67 11.54
C GLY A 262 10.16 0.35 11.98
N ARG A 263 9.61 1.09 11.01
CA ARG A 263 8.53 2.02 11.26
C ARG A 263 7.41 1.87 10.25
N SER A 264 6.18 2.05 10.69
CA SER A 264 5.00 2.01 9.82
C SER A 264 4.15 3.26 9.98
N PHE A 265 3.57 3.71 8.88
CA PHE A 265 2.43 4.62 8.86
C PHE A 265 1.23 3.86 8.37
N THR A 266 0.10 4.02 9.03
CA THR A 266 -1.15 3.37 8.68
C THR A 266 -2.28 4.39 8.64
N THR A 267 -3.16 4.27 7.64
CA THR A 267 -4.41 5.03 7.58
C THR A 267 -5.57 4.10 7.24
N THR A 268 -6.71 4.28 7.93
CA THR A 268 -7.96 3.56 7.64
C THR A 268 -8.78 4.20 6.53
N HIS A 269 -8.34 5.34 5.99
CA HIS A 269 -8.81 5.96 4.75
C HIS A 269 -7.99 5.47 3.57
N GLY A 270 -8.41 5.75 2.33
CA GLY A 270 -7.61 5.52 1.15
C GLY A 270 -8.26 4.74 0.02
N ALA A 271 -9.59 4.75 -0.10
CA ALA A 271 -10.21 4.35 -1.36
C ALA A 271 -9.62 5.16 -2.53
N SER A 272 -9.64 4.62 -3.74
CA SER A 272 -9.02 5.31 -4.89
C SER A 272 -9.50 6.74 -5.06
N GLU A 273 -10.78 7.00 -4.84
CA GLU A 273 -11.41 8.32 -4.93
C GLU A 273 -10.90 9.29 -3.85
N ASP A 274 -10.48 8.78 -2.69
CA ASP A 274 -9.95 9.61 -1.59
C ASP A 274 -8.69 10.37 -2.01
N LEU A 275 -7.91 9.82 -2.95
CA LEU A 275 -6.75 10.51 -3.51
C LEU A 275 -7.10 11.78 -4.31
N LEU A 276 -8.34 11.97 -4.74
CA LEU A 276 -8.77 13.20 -5.39
C LEU A 276 -8.70 14.38 -4.41
N ASN A 277 -8.87 14.14 -3.11
CA ASN A 277 -8.65 15.17 -2.09
C ASN A 277 -7.14 15.46 -1.97
N GLU A 278 -6.76 16.73 -2.15
CA GLU A 278 -5.36 17.16 -2.14
C GLU A 278 -4.70 16.91 -0.78
N GLY A 279 -5.40 17.23 0.31
CA GLY A 279 -4.88 17.05 1.67
C GLY A 279 -4.58 15.58 1.97
N PHE A 280 -5.49 14.66 1.59
CA PHE A 280 -5.27 13.23 1.75
C PHE A 280 -4.08 12.75 0.91
N ARG A 281 -4.03 13.11 -0.36
CA ARG A 281 -2.91 12.77 -1.25
C ARG A 281 -1.58 13.31 -0.74
N ARG A 282 -1.57 14.52 -0.15
CA ARG A 282 -0.38 15.12 0.48
C ARG A 282 0.08 14.30 1.68
N MET A 283 -0.84 13.91 2.57
CA MET A 283 -0.53 13.03 3.71
C MET A 283 0.10 11.72 3.23
N ALA A 284 -0.44 11.08 2.21
CA ALA A 284 0.09 9.84 1.65
C ALA A 284 1.52 10.01 1.10
N VAL A 285 1.78 11.09 0.34
CA VAL A 285 3.12 11.38 -0.18
C VAL A 285 4.10 11.72 0.94
N ASN A 286 3.69 12.51 1.93
CA ASN A 286 4.52 12.83 3.09
C ASN A 286 4.84 11.58 3.92
N ALA A 287 3.89 10.66 4.09
CA ALA A 287 4.10 9.39 4.78
C ALA A 287 5.17 8.52 4.08
N MET A 288 5.20 8.52 2.74
CA MET A 288 6.25 7.82 2.00
C MET A 288 7.63 8.46 2.22
N PHE A 289 7.74 9.79 2.19
CA PHE A 289 8.99 10.48 2.53
C PHE A 289 9.42 10.21 3.96
N TRP A 290 8.49 10.25 4.91
CA TRP A 290 8.76 9.95 6.30
C TRP A 290 9.23 8.49 6.45
N GLY A 291 8.56 7.52 5.82
CA GLY A 291 8.97 6.12 5.79
C GLY A 291 10.41 5.95 5.34
N LEU A 292 10.83 6.69 4.33
CA LEU A 292 12.17 6.67 3.76
C LEU A 292 13.26 7.40 4.60
N GLY A 293 12.92 8.02 5.73
CA GLY A 293 13.86 8.86 6.49
C GLY A 293 14.20 10.17 5.80
N MET A 294 13.31 10.66 4.96
CA MET A 294 13.52 11.84 4.13
C MET A 294 12.66 13.02 4.57
N GLU A 295 12.46 13.21 5.87
CA GLU A 295 11.61 14.24 6.46
C GLU A 295 12.00 15.65 5.97
N LYS A 296 13.30 15.89 5.78
CA LYS A 296 13.83 17.17 5.27
C LYS A 296 13.36 17.50 3.85
N SER A 297 12.89 16.51 3.11
CA SER A 297 12.32 16.68 1.77
C SER A 297 10.83 17.01 1.79
N ILE A 298 10.17 16.92 2.94
CA ILE A 298 8.76 17.23 3.09
C ILE A 298 8.59 18.76 3.21
N LYS A 299 7.86 19.34 2.27
CA LYS A 299 7.52 20.77 2.26
C LYS A 299 6.06 20.96 1.91
N PRO A 300 5.36 21.97 2.45
CA PRO A 300 3.96 22.22 2.13
C PRO A 300 3.72 22.53 0.65
N THR A 301 4.76 22.97 -0.06
CA THR A 301 4.75 23.30 -1.49
C THR A 301 5.14 22.14 -2.41
N ASN A 302 5.38 20.95 -1.87
CA ASN A 302 5.71 19.79 -2.69
C ASN A 302 4.62 19.52 -3.74
N ASN A 303 5.05 19.29 -4.99
CA ASN A 303 4.13 19.01 -6.08
C ASN A 303 3.59 17.58 -5.99
N ILE A 304 2.34 17.44 -5.62
CA ILE A 304 1.62 16.18 -5.49
C ILE A 304 0.56 15.97 -6.58
N ALA A 305 0.56 16.83 -7.63
CA ALA A 305 -0.38 16.67 -8.73
C ALA A 305 -0.19 15.31 -9.42
N PHE A 306 -1.30 14.71 -9.82
CA PHE A 306 -1.26 13.45 -10.58
C PHE A 306 -0.34 13.52 -11.79
N VAL A 307 0.16 12.37 -12.18
CA VAL A 307 0.99 12.19 -13.37
C VAL A 307 0.24 11.26 -14.31
N GLY A 308 -0.13 11.79 -15.48
CA GLY A 308 -1.03 11.10 -16.40
C GLY A 308 -2.50 11.15 -15.94
N PRO A 309 -3.39 10.58 -16.74
CA PRO A 309 -4.82 10.56 -16.45
C PRO A 309 -5.12 9.69 -15.20
N TYR A 310 -5.89 10.24 -14.27
CA TYR A 310 -6.41 9.52 -13.12
C TYR A 310 -7.91 9.79 -12.97
N LYS A 311 -8.71 8.77 -13.25
CA LYS A 311 -10.18 8.79 -13.13
C LYS A 311 -10.59 7.57 -12.34
N PRO A 312 -10.51 7.62 -11.00
CA PRO A 312 -10.80 6.48 -10.15
C PRO A 312 -12.27 6.07 -10.25
N THR A 313 -12.52 4.79 -10.09
CA THR A 313 -13.87 4.26 -9.96
C THR A 313 -14.29 4.27 -8.49
N THR A 314 -15.58 4.35 -8.24
CA THR A 314 -16.14 4.23 -6.90
C THR A 314 -15.82 2.86 -6.32
N PHE A 315 -15.34 2.85 -5.08
CA PHE A 315 -15.01 1.61 -4.40
C PHE A 315 -16.24 0.73 -4.20
N ASN A 316 -16.11 -0.54 -4.50
CA ASN A 316 -17.15 -1.56 -4.34
C ASN A 316 -16.54 -2.95 -4.58
N PHE A 317 -17.09 -3.99 -3.94
CA PHE A 317 -16.81 -5.35 -4.39
C PHE A 317 -17.25 -5.50 -5.85
N ASN A 318 -16.44 -6.16 -6.68
CA ASN A 318 -16.72 -6.35 -8.11
C ASN A 318 -16.92 -5.05 -8.92
N GLY A 319 -16.46 -3.91 -8.44
CA GLY A 319 -16.53 -2.64 -9.19
C GLY A 319 -15.25 -2.30 -9.95
N TYR A 320 -14.31 -3.23 -10.10
CA TYR A 320 -13.03 -3.03 -10.76
C TYR A 320 -13.15 -3.05 -12.29
N LYS A 321 -12.12 -2.55 -12.96
CA LYS A 321 -11.98 -2.63 -14.42
C LYS A 321 -11.41 -3.99 -14.83
N ALA A 322 -12.20 -4.77 -15.57
CA ALA A 322 -11.79 -6.07 -16.11
C ALA A 322 -10.85 -5.93 -17.31
N ASN A 323 -10.15 -7.01 -17.63
CA ASN A 323 -9.30 -7.14 -18.83
C ASN A 323 -8.15 -6.14 -18.90
N VAL A 324 -7.66 -5.67 -17.75
CA VAL A 324 -6.49 -4.78 -17.66
C VAL A 324 -5.28 -5.60 -17.23
N LYS A 325 -4.20 -5.48 -17.97
CA LYS A 325 -2.92 -6.11 -17.65
C LYS A 325 -1.97 -5.09 -17.03
N PRO A 326 -1.00 -5.50 -16.22
CA PRO A 326 0.04 -4.58 -15.74
C PRO A 326 0.70 -3.78 -16.86
N ALA A 327 0.96 -4.40 -18.02
CA ALA A 327 1.57 -3.74 -19.18
C ALA A 327 0.74 -2.55 -19.72
N ASP A 328 -0.59 -2.57 -19.56
CA ASP A 328 -1.47 -1.48 -20.00
C ASP A 328 -1.27 -0.21 -19.16
N LEU A 329 -0.71 -0.36 -17.96
CA LEU A 329 -0.40 0.73 -17.04
C LEU A 329 1.05 1.24 -17.17
N ALA A 330 1.82 0.71 -18.11
CA ALA A 330 3.19 1.13 -18.32
C ALA A 330 3.30 2.60 -18.79
N GLY A 331 4.39 3.25 -18.41
CA GLY A 331 4.62 4.66 -18.72
C GLY A 331 3.83 5.62 -17.82
N PHE A 332 3.99 6.92 -18.09
CA PHE A 332 3.41 7.97 -17.26
C PHE A 332 2.09 8.54 -17.79
N ASP A 333 1.76 8.27 -19.04
CA ASP A 333 0.63 8.89 -19.76
C ASP A 333 -0.50 7.88 -20.03
N SER A 334 -0.31 6.59 -19.77
CA SER A 334 -1.36 5.59 -19.91
C SER A 334 -2.50 5.85 -18.92
N LEU A 335 -3.75 5.61 -19.35
CA LEU A 335 -4.90 5.70 -18.46
C LEU A 335 -4.82 4.58 -17.42
N ILE A 336 -4.95 4.94 -16.15
CA ILE A 336 -5.06 3.94 -15.09
C ILE A 336 -6.42 3.25 -15.23
N MET A 337 -6.38 1.90 -15.30
CA MET A 337 -7.56 1.04 -15.46
C MET A 337 -8.44 1.37 -16.66
N PRO A 338 -7.97 1.18 -17.90
CA PRO A 338 -8.70 1.52 -19.11
C PRO A 338 -9.84 0.55 -19.45
N GLY A 339 -9.89 -0.63 -18.84
CA GLY A 339 -10.84 -1.70 -19.14
C GLY A 339 -12.30 -1.38 -18.82
N GLU A 340 -13.19 -2.37 -18.95
CA GLU A 340 -14.60 -2.25 -18.60
C GLU A 340 -14.84 -2.47 -17.12
N ILE A 341 -15.84 -1.79 -16.55
CA ILE A 341 -16.23 -1.98 -15.14
C ILE A 341 -16.99 -3.30 -15.02
N VAL A 342 -16.57 -4.17 -14.11
CA VAL A 342 -17.32 -5.36 -13.72
C VAL A 342 -18.59 -4.93 -13.01
N LYS A 343 -19.73 -5.28 -13.57
CA LYS A 343 -21.05 -5.07 -12.94
C LYS A 343 -21.37 -6.26 -12.04
N LYS A 344 -22.11 -5.99 -10.95
CA LYS A 344 -22.67 -7.04 -10.11
C LYS A 344 -23.76 -7.81 -10.86
#